data_9b834ab6fd49342c7ff7f4d6a83588e5
#
_entry.id   9b834ab6fd49342c7ff7f4d6a83588e5
#
_cell.length_a   1.000
_cell.length_b   1.000
_cell.length_c   1.000
_cell.angle_alpha   90.00
_cell.angle_beta   90.00
_cell.angle_gamma   90.00
#
_symmetry.space_group_name_H-M   'P 1'
#
loop_
_entity.id
_entity.type
_entity.pdbx_description
1 polymer ?
#
loop_
_entity_poly.entity_id
_entity_poly.type
_entity_poly.pdbx_seq_one_letter_code
_entity_poly.pdbx_strand_id
1 'polypeptide(L)'
;MNKSEEAYARLTQKIETGELPPGAILSEAALIDAAETGRTPLREAVQRLIRDHWLLAGGGRGLQVPPISVDDQLERLEVRRSLEALAVGLACARADEEQLAAVAAHVRHLRTVEDLPAYVAAVGRSHELLRTIANNRYLADSLVPLQGLCRRFWLATTKGLPDEVERGRAFYVPALEAVTRRDSAEARAGVLALHDFLARSALDYAARSAAHGSAEPPAPWAEGR
;
A
#
# COMPACT_ATOMS: atom_id res chain seq x y z
N MET A 1 -10.13 2.09 19.21
CA MET A 1 -8.78 1.62 18.79
C MET A 1 -7.91 1.62 20.03
N ASN A 2 -7.17 0.56 20.30
CA ASN A 2 -6.26 0.52 21.45
C ASN A 2 -4.91 1.18 21.10
N LYS A 3 -4.06 1.46 22.11
CA LYS A 3 -2.79 2.16 21.89
C LYS A 3 -1.80 1.42 20.98
N SER A 4 -1.86 0.07 20.92
CA SER A 4 -0.98 -0.67 20.01
C SER A 4 -1.49 -0.65 18.57
N GLU A 5 -2.80 -0.59 18.35
CA GLU A 5 -3.41 -0.39 17.04
C GLU A 5 -3.10 1.01 16.49
N GLU A 6 -3.15 2.03 17.35
CA GLU A 6 -2.78 3.41 16.98
C GLU A 6 -1.30 3.49 16.60
N ALA A 7 -0.42 2.88 17.40
CA ALA A 7 1.00 2.82 17.11
C ALA A 7 1.29 2.09 15.77
N TYR A 8 0.63 0.96 15.54
CA TYR A 8 0.72 0.24 14.28
C TYR A 8 0.30 1.12 13.08
N ALA A 9 -0.85 1.77 13.17
CA ALA A 9 -1.37 2.61 12.10
C ALA A 9 -0.46 3.82 11.81
N ARG A 10 0.06 4.51 12.84
CA ARG A 10 1.00 5.63 12.67
C ARG A 10 2.31 5.19 12.01
N LEU A 11 2.89 4.08 12.49
CA LEU A 11 4.16 3.59 11.93
C LEU A 11 3.99 3.11 10.48
N THR A 12 2.91 2.38 10.17
CA THR A 12 2.63 1.98 8.77
C THR A 12 2.44 3.19 7.87
N GLN A 13 1.73 4.22 8.32
CA GLN A 13 1.57 5.46 7.55
C GLN A 13 2.91 6.15 7.29
N LYS A 14 3.76 6.31 8.32
CA LYS A 14 5.08 6.94 8.18
C LYS A 14 6.03 6.16 7.27
N ILE A 15 5.94 4.83 7.28
CA ILE A 15 6.70 3.97 6.36
C ILE A 15 6.13 4.05 4.93
N GLU A 16 4.82 4.06 4.78
CA GLU A 16 4.14 4.16 3.48
C GLU A 16 4.47 5.48 2.79
N THR A 17 4.44 6.60 3.51
CA THR A 17 4.74 7.94 2.97
C THR A 17 6.23 8.23 2.79
N GLY A 18 7.11 7.39 3.35
CA GLY A 18 8.57 7.58 3.31
C GLY A 18 9.11 8.55 4.36
N GLU A 19 8.30 8.98 5.32
CA GLU A 19 8.77 9.71 6.51
C GLU A 19 9.76 8.86 7.33
N LEU A 20 9.50 7.55 7.41
CA LEU A 20 10.48 6.54 7.78
C LEU A 20 11.01 5.90 6.48
N PRO A 21 12.19 6.30 5.99
CA PRO A 21 12.60 5.97 4.63
C PRO A 21 13.01 4.50 4.45
N PRO A 22 12.95 3.96 3.22
CA PRO A 22 13.46 2.63 2.89
C PRO A 22 14.91 2.44 3.34
N GLY A 23 15.21 1.28 3.94
CA GLY A 23 16.54 0.94 4.42
C GLY A 23 16.90 1.52 5.80
N ALA A 24 16.12 2.46 6.35
CA ALA A 24 16.40 3.07 7.65
C ALA A 24 16.45 2.03 8.77
N ILE A 25 17.46 2.16 9.63
CA ILE A 25 17.58 1.37 10.86
C ILE A 25 17.04 2.22 12.00
N LEU A 26 16.04 1.70 12.70
CA LEU A 26 15.29 2.40 13.74
C LEU A 26 15.59 1.79 15.11
N SER A 27 15.95 2.63 16.06
CA SER A 27 16.04 2.24 17.47
C SER A 27 14.66 2.17 18.12
N GLU A 28 14.55 1.47 19.26
CA GLU A 28 13.29 1.44 20.04
C GLU A 28 12.85 2.88 20.44
N ALA A 29 13.80 3.75 20.80
CA ALA A 29 13.49 5.15 21.15
C ALA A 29 12.91 5.91 19.96
N ALA A 30 13.50 5.82 18.77
CA ALA A 30 12.99 6.45 17.56
C ALA A 30 11.58 5.95 17.19
N LEU A 31 11.29 4.66 17.41
CA LEU A 31 9.96 4.11 17.17
C LEU A 31 8.93 4.57 18.21
N ILE A 32 9.32 4.73 19.48
CA ILE A 32 8.47 5.30 20.53
C ILE A 32 8.04 6.72 20.13
N ASP A 33 9.00 7.54 19.72
CA ASP A 33 8.76 8.92 19.31
C ASP A 33 7.88 8.97 18.04
N ALA A 34 8.22 8.16 17.03
CA ALA A 34 7.46 8.11 15.78
C ALA A 34 6.03 7.61 15.96
N ALA A 35 5.80 6.67 16.87
CA ALA A 35 4.49 6.13 17.20
C ALA A 35 3.71 6.95 18.24
N GLU A 36 4.36 7.90 18.90
CA GLU A 36 3.80 8.70 20.02
C GLU A 36 3.15 7.80 21.08
N THR A 37 3.87 6.76 21.52
CA THR A 37 3.31 5.74 22.40
C THR A 37 4.33 5.29 23.46
N GLY A 38 3.91 4.46 24.43
CA GLY A 38 4.78 3.85 25.41
C GLY A 38 5.40 2.53 24.94
N ARG A 39 6.36 2.02 25.72
CA ARG A 39 7.12 0.79 25.37
C ARG A 39 6.23 -0.45 25.16
N THR A 40 5.25 -0.69 26.05
CA THR A 40 4.40 -1.89 25.97
C THR A 40 3.55 -1.91 24.69
N PRO A 41 2.73 -0.89 24.37
CA PRO A 41 1.97 -0.88 23.13
C PRO A 41 2.87 -0.84 21.88
N LEU A 42 4.06 -0.22 21.95
CA LEU A 42 5.03 -0.27 20.85
C LEU A 42 5.47 -1.69 20.55
N ARG A 43 5.82 -2.50 21.56
CA ARG A 43 6.29 -3.88 21.35
C ARG A 43 5.24 -4.75 20.66
N GLU A 44 3.98 -4.61 21.02
CA GLU A 44 2.87 -5.30 20.35
C GLU A 44 2.73 -4.85 18.89
N ALA A 45 2.79 -3.53 18.65
CA ALA A 45 2.75 -2.98 17.30
C ALA A 45 3.92 -3.46 16.45
N VAL A 46 5.15 -3.49 16.98
CA VAL A 46 6.36 -3.96 16.30
C VAL A 46 6.26 -5.43 15.90
N GLN A 47 5.76 -6.31 16.79
CA GLN A 47 5.55 -7.71 16.45
C GLN A 47 4.60 -7.87 15.24
N ARG A 48 3.55 -7.05 15.20
CA ARG A 48 2.63 -7.03 14.09
C ARG A 48 3.28 -6.45 12.82
N LEU A 49 4.03 -5.35 12.93
CA LEU A 49 4.76 -4.74 11.80
C LEU A 49 5.76 -5.72 11.16
N ILE A 50 6.46 -6.52 11.96
CA ILE A 50 7.38 -7.56 11.46
C ILE A 50 6.60 -8.66 10.74
N ARG A 51 5.52 -9.19 11.35
CA ARG A 51 4.68 -10.22 10.74
C ARG A 51 4.07 -9.76 9.43
N ASP A 52 3.67 -8.50 9.34
CA ASP A 52 3.02 -7.87 8.20
C ASP A 52 4.05 -7.28 7.20
N HIS A 53 5.36 -7.57 7.37
CA HIS A 53 6.49 -7.18 6.50
C HIS A 53 6.73 -5.66 6.37
N TRP A 54 6.25 -4.86 7.32
CA TRP A 54 6.54 -3.42 7.39
C TRP A 54 7.90 -3.12 8.02
N LEU A 55 8.41 -4.03 8.84
CA LEU A 55 9.73 -3.96 9.46
C LEU A 55 10.44 -5.32 9.35
N LEU A 56 11.76 -5.27 9.26
CA LEU A 56 12.64 -6.43 9.35
C LEU A 56 13.37 -6.42 10.70
N ALA A 57 13.57 -7.62 11.28
CA ALA A 57 14.40 -7.76 12.47
C ALA A 57 15.89 -7.65 12.05
N GLY A 58 16.60 -6.65 12.56
CA GLY A 58 17.95 -6.29 12.11
C GLY A 58 19.11 -6.99 12.83
N GLY A 59 18.96 -8.24 13.28
CA GLY A 59 20.09 -9.05 13.81
C GLY A 59 20.92 -8.36 14.90
N GLY A 60 20.28 -7.71 15.90
CA GLY A 60 20.96 -7.03 17.02
C GLY A 60 21.26 -5.54 16.80
N ARG A 61 21.01 -4.99 15.60
CA ARG A 61 21.24 -3.58 15.27
C ARG A 61 19.97 -2.72 15.26
N GLY A 62 18.83 -3.21 15.75
CA GLY A 62 17.54 -2.53 15.72
C GLY A 62 16.57 -3.12 14.70
N LEU A 63 15.58 -2.34 14.31
CA LEU A 63 14.57 -2.70 13.32
C LEU A 63 14.82 -1.94 12.04
N GLN A 64 14.71 -2.60 10.90
CA GLN A 64 14.93 -1.98 9.60
C GLN A 64 13.62 -1.81 8.84
N VAL A 65 13.42 -0.64 8.25
CA VAL A 65 12.41 -0.43 7.20
C VAL A 65 12.88 -1.17 5.95
N PRO A 66 12.11 -2.11 5.38
CA PRO A 66 12.55 -2.85 4.20
C PRO A 66 12.96 -1.91 3.05
N PRO A 67 14.00 -2.23 2.28
CA PRO A 67 14.30 -1.49 1.05
C PRO A 67 13.14 -1.61 0.04
N ILE A 68 13.16 -0.79 -1.01
CA ILE A 68 12.25 -0.98 -2.14
C ILE A 68 12.80 -2.12 -3.00
N SER A 69 12.01 -3.17 -3.16
CA SER A 69 12.37 -4.37 -3.93
C SER A 69 11.32 -4.65 -4.99
N VAL A 70 11.76 -4.83 -6.24
CA VAL A 70 10.89 -5.19 -7.36
C VAL A 70 10.41 -6.63 -7.22
N ASP A 71 11.27 -7.54 -6.79
CA ASP A 71 10.92 -8.94 -6.60
C ASP A 71 9.82 -9.09 -5.54
N ASP A 72 10.00 -8.48 -4.36
CA ASP A 72 8.96 -8.45 -3.33
C ASP A 72 7.65 -7.83 -3.82
N GLN A 73 7.73 -6.81 -4.71
CA GLN A 73 6.53 -6.19 -5.27
C GLN A 73 5.80 -7.15 -6.19
N LEU A 74 6.50 -7.88 -7.04
CA LEU A 74 5.89 -8.86 -7.95
C LEU A 74 5.24 -10.02 -7.16
N GLU A 75 5.93 -10.56 -6.14
CA GLU A 75 5.37 -11.59 -5.26
C GLU A 75 4.10 -11.11 -4.54
N ARG A 76 4.09 -9.87 -4.03
CA ARG A 76 2.90 -9.28 -3.42
C ARG A 76 1.74 -9.15 -4.40
N LEU A 77 2.02 -8.75 -5.65
CA LEU A 77 1.00 -8.60 -6.69
C LEU A 77 0.39 -9.93 -7.10
N GLU A 78 1.14 -11.04 -7.11
CA GLU A 78 0.60 -12.39 -7.38
C GLU A 78 -0.52 -12.76 -6.40
N VAL A 79 -0.27 -12.59 -5.10
CA VAL A 79 -1.26 -12.88 -4.05
C VAL A 79 -2.40 -11.87 -4.09
N ARG A 80 -2.07 -10.59 -4.14
CA ARG A 80 -3.02 -9.50 -4.12
C ARG A 80 -4.02 -9.55 -5.27
N ARG A 81 -3.56 -9.93 -6.48
CA ARG A 81 -4.40 -10.12 -7.67
C ARG A 81 -5.60 -11.04 -7.40
N SER A 82 -5.36 -12.19 -6.78
CA SER A 82 -6.41 -13.16 -6.47
C SER A 82 -7.34 -12.66 -5.38
N LEU A 83 -6.80 -12.07 -4.32
CA LEU A 83 -7.58 -11.58 -3.19
C LEU A 83 -8.44 -10.35 -3.56
N GLU A 84 -7.93 -9.44 -4.38
CA GLU A 84 -8.72 -8.27 -4.81
C GLU A 84 -9.81 -8.64 -5.82
N ALA A 85 -9.57 -9.61 -6.71
CA ALA A 85 -10.62 -10.14 -7.57
C ALA A 85 -11.77 -10.77 -6.76
N LEU A 86 -11.44 -11.45 -5.64
CA LEU A 86 -12.43 -11.92 -4.68
C LEU A 86 -13.14 -10.76 -3.98
N ALA A 87 -12.39 -9.73 -3.52
CA ALA A 87 -12.94 -8.60 -2.79
C ALA A 87 -13.99 -7.83 -3.61
N VAL A 88 -13.68 -7.49 -4.88
CA VAL A 88 -14.64 -6.78 -5.74
C VAL A 88 -15.85 -7.64 -6.09
N GLY A 89 -15.66 -8.95 -6.28
CA GLY A 89 -16.78 -9.87 -6.50
C GLY A 89 -17.73 -9.95 -5.31
N LEU A 90 -17.18 -10.02 -4.09
CA LEU A 90 -17.97 -9.98 -2.86
C LEU A 90 -18.63 -8.61 -2.66
N ALA A 91 -17.94 -7.51 -2.99
CA ALA A 91 -18.50 -6.16 -2.91
C ALA A 91 -19.71 -6.03 -3.84
N CYS A 92 -19.62 -6.45 -5.09
CA CYS A 92 -20.75 -6.45 -6.03
C CYS A 92 -21.97 -7.23 -5.49
N ALA A 93 -21.71 -8.36 -4.83
CA ALA A 93 -22.79 -9.24 -4.33
C ALA A 93 -23.42 -8.73 -3.03
N ARG A 94 -22.68 -8.03 -2.17
CA ARG A 94 -23.07 -7.74 -0.78
C ARG A 94 -23.38 -6.27 -0.49
N ALA A 95 -22.93 -5.34 -1.34
CA ALA A 95 -23.14 -3.92 -1.13
C ALA A 95 -24.64 -3.58 -0.96
N ASP A 96 -24.98 -2.78 0.02
CA ASP A 96 -26.26 -2.11 0.08
C ASP A 96 -26.24 -0.79 -0.73
N GLU A 97 -27.37 -0.11 -0.84
CA GLU A 97 -27.50 1.11 -1.65
C GLU A 97 -26.70 2.29 -1.07
N GLU A 98 -26.55 2.36 0.26
CA GLU A 98 -25.74 3.40 0.90
C GLU A 98 -24.25 3.19 0.60
N GLN A 99 -23.80 1.95 0.66
CA GLN A 99 -22.44 1.57 0.33
C GLN A 99 -22.12 1.82 -1.16
N LEU A 100 -23.04 1.51 -2.07
CA LEU A 100 -22.87 1.84 -3.50
C LEU A 100 -22.81 3.34 -3.73
N ALA A 101 -23.65 4.13 -3.05
CA ALA A 101 -23.61 5.58 -3.11
C ALA A 101 -22.27 6.13 -2.57
N ALA A 102 -21.72 5.54 -1.50
CA ALA A 102 -20.41 5.90 -0.97
C ALA A 102 -19.28 5.61 -1.98
N VAL A 103 -19.30 4.45 -2.65
CA VAL A 103 -18.34 4.12 -3.72
C VAL A 103 -18.48 5.12 -4.88
N ALA A 104 -19.71 5.43 -5.33
CA ALA A 104 -19.93 6.40 -6.40
C ALA A 104 -19.44 7.82 -6.04
N ALA A 105 -19.64 8.25 -4.79
CA ALA A 105 -19.10 9.52 -4.30
C ALA A 105 -17.56 9.51 -4.31
N HIS A 106 -16.97 8.41 -3.89
CA HIS A 106 -15.51 8.24 -3.88
C HIS A 106 -14.92 8.21 -5.30
N VAL A 107 -15.58 7.60 -6.27
CA VAL A 107 -15.20 7.66 -7.70
C VAL A 107 -15.15 9.09 -8.20
N ARG A 108 -16.16 9.93 -7.86
CA ARG A 108 -16.13 11.36 -8.22
C ARG A 108 -14.92 12.08 -7.62
N HIS A 109 -14.58 11.80 -6.37
CA HIS A 109 -13.37 12.35 -5.72
C HIS A 109 -12.09 11.90 -6.43
N LEU A 110 -11.92 10.60 -6.71
CA LEU A 110 -10.76 10.09 -7.44
C LEU A 110 -10.53 10.78 -8.80
N ARG A 111 -11.60 11.21 -9.48
CA ARG A 111 -11.51 11.90 -10.77
C ARG A 111 -10.91 13.31 -10.66
N THR A 112 -10.95 13.93 -9.49
CA THR A 112 -10.54 15.33 -9.26
C THR A 112 -9.19 15.46 -8.54
N VAL A 113 -8.65 14.40 -7.99
CA VAL A 113 -7.36 14.44 -7.28
C VAL A 113 -6.21 14.44 -8.28
N GLU A 114 -5.34 15.45 -8.24
CA GLU A 114 -4.22 15.62 -9.17
C GLU A 114 -2.86 15.34 -8.50
N ASP A 115 -2.75 15.60 -7.20
CA ASP A 115 -1.53 15.40 -6.42
C ASP A 115 -1.30 13.92 -6.12
N LEU A 116 -0.08 13.41 -6.38
CA LEU A 116 0.24 12.00 -6.22
C LEU A 116 0.06 11.48 -4.78
N PRO A 117 0.58 12.13 -3.71
CA PRO A 117 0.32 11.71 -2.35
C PRO A 117 -1.17 11.67 -1.99
N ALA A 118 -1.94 12.70 -2.38
CA ALA A 118 -3.39 12.72 -2.17
C ALA A 118 -4.11 11.62 -2.96
N TYR A 119 -3.66 11.32 -4.17
CA TYR A 119 -4.21 10.22 -4.96
C TYR A 119 -3.91 8.86 -4.32
N VAL A 120 -2.69 8.62 -3.82
CA VAL A 120 -2.34 7.39 -3.09
C VAL A 120 -3.21 7.21 -1.84
N ALA A 121 -3.48 8.29 -1.10
CA ALA A 121 -4.40 8.27 0.03
C ALA A 121 -5.84 7.92 -0.42
N ALA A 122 -6.32 8.49 -1.52
CA ALA A 122 -7.62 8.18 -2.10
C ALA A 122 -7.70 6.72 -2.57
N VAL A 123 -6.65 6.17 -3.16
CA VAL A 123 -6.54 4.72 -3.47
C VAL A 123 -6.65 3.89 -2.20
N GLY A 124 -6.00 4.31 -1.11
CA GLY A 124 -6.15 3.67 0.20
C GLY A 124 -7.60 3.62 0.67
N ARG A 125 -8.35 4.69 0.48
CA ARG A 125 -9.79 4.75 0.78
C ARG A 125 -10.62 3.83 -0.11
N SER A 126 -10.28 3.69 -1.40
CA SER A 126 -10.92 2.70 -2.28
C SER A 126 -10.79 1.28 -1.71
N HIS A 127 -9.58 0.92 -1.29
CA HIS A 127 -9.31 -0.39 -0.68
C HIS A 127 -10.13 -0.61 0.60
N GLU A 128 -10.23 0.39 1.46
CA GLU A 128 -11.01 0.32 2.69
C GLU A 128 -12.50 0.10 2.41
N LEU A 129 -13.08 0.87 1.49
CA LEU A 129 -14.48 0.73 1.07
C LEU A 129 -14.76 -0.69 0.58
N LEU A 130 -13.94 -1.20 -0.35
CA LEU A 130 -14.12 -2.53 -0.91
C LEU A 130 -13.99 -3.64 0.15
N ARG A 131 -13.01 -3.56 1.07
CA ARG A 131 -12.86 -4.52 2.16
C ARG A 131 -14.05 -4.49 3.12
N THR A 132 -14.54 -3.30 3.47
CA THR A 132 -15.71 -3.13 4.35
C THR A 132 -16.95 -3.75 3.71
N ILE A 133 -17.21 -3.47 2.44
CA ILE A 133 -18.36 -4.01 1.69
C ILE A 133 -18.24 -5.53 1.51
N ALA A 134 -17.04 -6.02 1.19
CA ALA A 134 -16.81 -7.46 1.06
C ALA A 134 -17.12 -8.23 2.34
N ASN A 135 -17.09 -7.57 3.50
CA ASN A 135 -17.46 -8.10 4.81
C ASN A 135 -16.89 -9.51 5.07
N ASN A 136 -15.57 -9.64 4.87
CA ASN A 136 -14.82 -10.87 5.13
C ASN A 136 -13.54 -10.52 5.87
N ARG A 137 -13.50 -10.77 7.18
CA ARG A 137 -12.37 -10.40 8.04
C ARG A 137 -11.05 -11.03 7.60
N TYR A 138 -11.06 -12.29 7.18
CA TYR A 138 -9.84 -12.98 6.77
C TYR A 138 -9.25 -12.39 5.48
N LEU A 139 -10.14 -12.01 4.56
CA LEU A 139 -9.75 -11.29 3.34
C LEU A 139 -9.20 -9.90 3.67
N ALA A 140 -9.85 -9.17 4.59
CA ALA A 140 -9.39 -7.86 5.02
C ALA A 140 -8.02 -7.93 5.71
N ASP A 141 -7.84 -8.86 6.64
CA ASP A 141 -6.57 -9.06 7.37
C ASP A 141 -5.41 -9.38 6.42
N SER A 142 -5.67 -10.18 5.37
CA SER A 142 -4.67 -10.51 4.36
C SER A 142 -4.37 -9.34 3.41
N LEU A 143 -5.38 -8.55 3.01
CA LEU A 143 -5.23 -7.46 2.04
C LEU A 143 -4.59 -6.20 2.63
N VAL A 144 -4.87 -5.86 3.89
CA VAL A 144 -4.40 -4.61 4.51
C VAL A 144 -2.89 -4.40 4.34
N PRO A 145 -2.00 -5.33 4.77
CA PRO A 145 -0.57 -5.14 4.61
C PRO A 145 -0.12 -5.14 3.14
N LEU A 146 -0.67 -6.04 2.31
CA LEU A 146 -0.31 -6.14 0.90
C LEU A 146 -0.64 -4.85 0.13
N GLN A 147 -1.81 -4.29 0.38
CA GLN A 147 -2.26 -3.04 -0.27
C GLN A 147 -1.40 -1.85 0.15
N GLY A 148 -1.08 -1.73 1.43
CA GLY A 148 -0.23 -0.65 1.93
C GLY A 148 1.20 -0.73 1.40
N LEU A 149 1.82 -1.91 1.43
CA LEU A 149 3.17 -2.12 0.88
C LEU A 149 3.24 -1.88 -0.63
N CYS A 150 2.19 -2.22 -1.39
CA CYS A 150 2.12 -1.90 -2.82
C CYS A 150 1.96 -0.38 -3.07
N ARG A 151 1.16 0.35 -2.27
CA ARG A 151 1.07 1.82 -2.37
C ARG A 151 2.40 2.48 -2.03
N ARG A 152 3.08 1.98 -0.98
CA ARG A 152 4.45 2.43 -0.63
C ARG A 152 5.41 2.26 -1.80
N PHE A 153 5.42 1.09 -2.44
CA PHE A 153 6.26 0.82 -3.61
C PHE A 153 5.94 1.82 -4.73
N TRP A 154 4.67 1.98 -5.07
CA TRP A 154 4.24 2.89 -6.14
C TRP A 154 4.63 4.33 -5.84
N LEU A 155 4.35 4.84 -4.64
CA LEU A 155 4.73 6.20 -4.25
C LEU A 155 6.25 6.43 -4.31
N ALA A 156 7.05 5.45 -3.90
CA ALA A 156 8.50 5.57 -3.90
C ALA A 156 9.11 5.52 -5.31
N THR A 157 8.50 4.79 -6.24
CA THR A 157 9.08 4.52 -7.57
C THR A 157 8.55 5.41 -8.69
N THR A 158 7.43 6.13 -8.44
CA THR A 158 6.78 6.99 -9.44
C THR A 158 6.87 8.48 -9.12
N LYS A 159 7.44 8.85 -7.96
CA LYS A 159 7.62 10.25 -7.59
C LYS A 159 8.42 11.00 -8.66
N GLY A 160 7.80 12.06 -9.18
CA GLY A 160 8.41 12.91 -10.22
C GLY A 160 8.24 12.38 -11.66
N LEU A 161 7.58 11.25 -11.86
CA LEU A 161 7.17 10.82 -13.19
C LEU A 161 5.88 11.55 -13.61
N PRO A 162 5.75 11.94 -14.90
CA PRO A 162 4.54 12.56 -15.40
C PRO A 162 3.40 11.54 -15.48
N ASP A 163 2.18 12.03 -15.40
CA ASP A 163 0.92 11.32 -15.71
C ASP A 163 0.62 10.07 -14.86
N GLU A 164 1.36 9.81 -13.77
CA GLU A 164 1.17 8.60 -12.95
C GLU A 164 -0.20 8.56 -12.25
N VAL A 165 -0.72 9.72 -11.84
CA VAL A 165 -2.07 9.82 -11.29
C VAL A 165 -3.12 9.44 -12.34
N GLU A 166 -2.96 9.97 -13.57
CA GLU A 166 -3.89 9.66 -14.67
C GLU A 166 -3.82 8.19 -15.09
N ARG A 167 -2.61 7.65 -15.17
CA ARG A 167 -2.39 6.23 -15.47
C ARG A 167 -3.05 5.32 -14.43
N GLY A 168 -2.88 5.62 -13.14
CA GLY A 168 -3.56 4.89 -12.06
C GLY A 168 -5.07 5.03 -12.13
N ARG A 169 -5.57 6.24 -12.35
CA ARG A 169 -6.99 6.56 -12.47
C ARG A 169 -7.68 5.77 -13.59
N ALA A 170 -7.00 5.59 -14.73
CA ALA A 170 -7.52 4.84 -15.86
C ALA A 170 -7.91 3.39 -15.53
N PHE A 171 -7.34 2.80 -14.47
CA PHE A 171 -7.69 1.46 -14.00
C PHE A 171 -8.61 1.46 -12.78
N TYR A 172 -8.38 2.33 -11.79
CA TYR A 172 -9.17 2.33 -10.57
C TYR A 172 -10.61 2.78 -10.79
N VAL A 173 -10.83 3.84 -11.59
CA VAL A 173 -12.16 4.39 -11.79
C VAL A 173 -13.10 3.39 -12.48
N PRO A 174 -12.76 2.78 -13.62
CA PRO A 174 -13.66 1.80 -14.25
C PRO A 174 -13.98 0.60 -13.36
N ALA A 175 -12.99 0.09 -12.60
CA ALA A 175 -13.20 -1.03 -11.71
C ALA A 175 -14.20 -0.71 -10.59
N LEU A 176 -14.11 0.48 -9.98
CA LEU A 176 -15.04 0.94 -8.94
C LEU A 176 -16.43 1.26 -9.52
N GLU A 177 -16.53 1.81 -10.72
CA GLU A 177 -17.80 2.03 -11.42
C GLU A 177 -18.52 0.72 -11.71
N ALA A 178 -17.77 -0.32 -12.09
CA ALA A 178 -18.35 -1.65 -12.26
C ALA A 178 -18.95 -2.18 -10.94
N VAL A 179 -18.29 -1.91 -9.79
CA VAL A 179 -18.86 -2.25 -8.47
C VAL A 179 -20.16 -1.49 -8.22
N THR A 180 -20.26 -0.19 -8.57
CA THR A 180 -21.50 0.58 -8.39
C THR A 180 -22.66 0.05 -9.22
N ARG A 181 -22.38 -0.60 -10.35
CA ARG A 181 -23.36 -1.27 -11.20
C ARG A 181 -23.58 -2.75 -10.84
N ARG A 182 -22.91 -3.25 -9.82
CA ARG A 182 -22.89 -4.67 -9.40
C ARG A 182 -22.40 -5.61 -10.52
N ASP A 183 -21.63 -5.11 -11.48
CA ASP A 183 -21.03 -5.91 -12.55
C ASP A 183 -19.74 -6.57 -12.05
N SER A 184 -19.92 -7.77 -11.49
CA SER A 184 -18.80 -8.54 -10.93
C SER A 184 -17.79 -8.99 -11.99
N ALA A 185 -18.22 -9.20 -13.23
CA ALA A 185 -17.32 -9.62 -14.30
C ALA A 185 -16.41 -8.46 -14.73
N GLU A 186 -16.98 -7.28 -14.97
CA GLU A 186 -16.25 -6.08 -15.34
C GLU A 186 -15.35 -5.60 -14.18
N ALA A 187 -15.85 -5.61 -12.94
CA ALA A 187 -15.07 -5.23 -11.76
C ALA A 187 -13.82 -6.10 -11.59
N ARG A 188 -13.96 -7.42 -11.76
CA ARG A 188 -12.82 -8.36 -11.72
C ARG A 188 -11.85 -8.14 -12.88
N ALA A 189 -12.34 -7.95 -14.09
CA ALA A 189 -11.50 -7.65 -15.26
C ALA A 189 -10.69 -6.35 -15.05
N GLY A 190 -11.33 -5.30 -14.51
CA GLY A 190 -10.66 -4.04 -14.18
C GLY A 190 -9.56 -4.19 -13.13
N VAL A 191 -9.81 -4.97 -12.07
CA VAL A 191 -8.79 -5.27 -11.05
C VAL A 191 -7.63 -6.08 -11.65
N LEU A 192 -7.89 -7.05 -12.49
CA LEU A 192 -6.83 -7.82 -13.15
C LEU A 192 -5.97 -6.94 -14.05
N ALA A 193 -6.59 -6.06 -14.84
CA ALA A 193 -5.89 -5.09 -15.68
C ALA A 193 -5.03 -4.10 -14.84
N LEU A 194 -5.55 -3.67 -13.68
CA LEU A 194 -4.78 -2.86 -12.72
C LEU A 194 -3.51 -3.60 -12.25
N HIS A 195 -3.62 -4.88 -11.90
CA HIS A 195 -2.45 -5.65 -11.45
C HIS A 195 -1.43 -5.86 -12.57
N ASP A 196 -1.88 -6.08 -13.82
CA ASP A 196 -0.99 -6.14 -14.98
C ASP A 196 -0.28 -4.81 -15.22
N PHE A 197 -0.96 -3.69 -15.01
CA PHE A 197 -0.35 -2.36 -15.05
C PHE A 197 0.69 -2.18 -13.92
N LEU A 198 0.37 -2.54 -12.68
CA LEU A 198 1.29 -2.39 -11.55
C LEU A 198 2.54 -3.28 -11.70
N ALA A 199 2.39 -4.49 -12.24
CA ALA A 199 3.52 -5.37 -12.51
C ALA A 199 4.44 -4.78 -13.61
N ARG A 200 3.88 -4.28 -14.71
CA ARG A 200 4.66 -3.57 -15.74
C ARG A 200 5.35 -2.35 -15.18
N SER A 201 4.68 -1.53 -14.37
CA SER A 201 5.28 -0.36 -13.72
C SER A 201 6.49 -0.71 -12.84
N ALA A 202 6.43 -1.85 -12.14
CA ALA A 202 7.55 -2.34 -11.33
C ALA A 202 8.74 -2.77 -12.19
N LEU A 203 8.49 -3.46 -13.30
CA LEU A 203 9.53 -3.85 -14.26
C LEU A 203 10.15 -2.64 -14.97
N ASP A 204 9.34 -1.66 -15.35
CA ASP A 204 9.81 -0.40 -15.93
C ASP A 204 10.72 0.36 -14.96
N TYR A 205 10.38 0.35 -13.66
CA TYR A 205 11.25 0.93 -12.64
C TYR A 205 12.59 0.19 -12.57
N ALA A 206 12.62 -1.14 -12.57
CA ALA A 206 13.85 -1.92 -12.59
C ALA A 206 14.73 -1.57 -13.81
N ALA A 207 14.11 -1.50 -15.00
CA ALA A 207 14.82 -1.14 -16.24
C ALA A 207 15.42 0.27 -16.18
N ARG A 208 14.66 1.26 -15.69
CA ARG A 208 15.17 2.63 -15.50
C ARG A 208 16.32 2.68 -14.51
N SER A 209 16.21 1.98 -13.37
CA SER A 209 17.26 1.92 -12.34
C SER A 209 18.56 1.30 -12.88
N ALA A 210 18.45 0.23 -13.66
CA ALA A 210 19.59 -0.39 -14.31
C ALA A 210 20.25 0.51 -15.36
N ALA A 211 19.46 1.24 -16.17
CA ALA A 211 19.96 2.15 -17.19
C ALA A 211 20.70 3.39 -16.63
N HIS A 212 20.33 3.83 -15.43
CA HIS A 212 20.98 4.98 -14.78
C HIS A 212 22.22 4.60 -13.97
N GLY A 213 22.66 3.34 -14.04
CA GLY A 213 23.82 2.85 -13.30
C GLY A 213 23.68 3.16 -11.83
N SER A 214 22.64 2.68 -11.19
CA SER A 214 22.31 3.03 -9.82
C SER A 214 23.52 2.77 -8.93
N ALA A 215 24.30 3.84 -8.67
CA ALA A 215 25.00 3.91 -7.41
C ALA A 215 23.89 3.76 -6.36
N GLU A 216 23.82 2.61 -5.72
CA GLU A 216 23.22 2.50 -4.39
C GLU A 216 23.65 3.77 -3.65
N PRO A 217 22.76 4.59 -3.09
CA PRO A 217 23.21 5.70 -2.27
C PRO A 217 24.11 5.05 -1.21
N PRO A 218 25.34 5.56 -1.00
CA PRO A 218 26.26 4.98 -0.03
C PRO A 218 25.47 4.84 1.28
N ALA A 219 25.45 3.63 1.77
CA ALA A 219 24.74 3.34 3.00
C ALA A 219 25.29 4.32 4.05
N PRO A 220 24.44 5.12 4.75
CA PRO A 220 24.88 6.22 5.61
C PRO A 220 25.78 5.81 6.79
N TRP A 221 26.13 4.52 6.90
CA TRP A 221 27.04 3.97 7.92
C TRP A 221 28.47 3.70 7.38
N ALA A 222 28.77 3.98 6.11
CA ALA A 222 30.10 3.73 5.54
C ALA A 222 31.14 4.82 5.93
N GLU A 223 30.71 5.94 6.50
CA GLU A 223 31.58 7.01 7.00
C GLU A 223 31.67 6.96 8.53
N GLY A 224 32.42 6.03 9.06
CA GLY A 224 32.67 5.91 10.51
C GLY A 224 33.64 4.77 10.86
N ARG A 225 34.90 4.93 10.43
CA ARG A 225 36.03 4.27 11.08
C ARG A 225 36.98 5.28 11.64
#